data_680d8fff56285bd66eb8d3f777b6a3a6
#
_entry.id   680d8fff56285bd66eb8d3f777b6a3a6
#
_cell.length_a   1.000
_cell.length_b   1.000
_cell.length_c   1.000
_cell.angle_alpha   90.00
_cell.angle_beta   90.00
_cell.angle_gamma   90.00
#
_symmetry.space_group_name_H-M   'P 1'
#
loop_
_entity.id
_entity.type
_entity.pdbx_description
1 polymer ?
#
loop_
_entity_poly.entity_id
_entity_poly.type
_entity_poly.pdbx_seq_one_letter_code
_entity_poly.pdbx_strand_id
1 'polypeptide(L)'
;MAILAIDQGTTSTRGLLVENLGVTRIIKSLEHSQFYPESGWVEHDAEELIQNIQMCIDSCDDLEAIGIDNQGESCLAWNGETKKAITPVIVWQDNRTHLTI
;
A
#
# COMPACT_ATOMS: atom_id res chain seq x y z
N MET A 1 -14.17 -13.37 -16.13
CA MET A 1 -12.91 -12.61 -16.04
C MET A 1 -13.09 -11.42 -15.14
N ALA A 2 -12.07 -11.11 -14.35
CA ALA A 2 -12.17 -10.06 -13.37
C ALA A 2 -10.88 -9.22 -13.35
N ILE A 3 -11.01 -7.99 -12.92
CA ILE A 3 -9.90 -7.09 -12.69
C ILE A 3 -9.86 -6.79 -11.19
N LEU A 4 -8.69 -6.88 -10.60
CA LEU A 4 -8.49 -6.47 -9.21
C LEU A 4 -7.91 -5.06 -9.20
N ALA A 5 -8.60 -4.15 -8.56
CA ALA A 5 -8.12 -2.79 -8.31
C ALA A 5 -7.66 -2.72 -6.85
N ILE A 6 -6.39 -2.42 -6.63
CA ILE A 6 -5.84 -2.30 -5.30
C ILE A 6 -5.64 -0.83 -4.98
N ASP A 7 -6.30 -0.38 -3.91
CA ASP A 7 -6.13 0.96 -3.37
C ASP A 7 -5.23 0.85 -2.13
N GLN A 8 -3.94 1.14 -2.32
CA GLN A 8 -2.97 1.14 -1.25
C GLN A 8 -2.93 2.55 -0.64
N GLY A 9 -3.74 2.78 0.38
CA GLY A 9 -3.92 4.08 1.00
C GLY A 9 -3.05 4.30 2.24
N THR A 10 -3.31 5.40 2.93
CA THR A 10 -2.57 5.79 4.13
C THR A 10 -2.93 4.92 5.33
N THR A 11 -4.18 4.54 5.47
CA THR A 11 -4.64 3.77 6.64
C THR A 11 -4.93 2.32 6.34
N SER A 12 -5.21 2.00 5.10
CA SER A 12 -5.60 0.64 4.71
C SER A 12 -5.23 0.33 3.27
N THR A 13 -5.17 -0.96 2.99
CA THR A 13 -5.07 -1.48 1.63
C THR A 13 -6.38 -2.19 1.32
N ARG A 14 -7.02 -1.81 0.23
CA ARG A 14 -8.31 -2.38 -0.20
C ARG A 14 -8.17 -3.06 -1.53
N GLY A 15 -8.81 -4.21 -1.65
CA GLY A 15 -8.96 -4.87 -2.93
C GLY A 15 -10.40 -4.77 -3.40
N LEU A 16 -10.60 -4.19 -4.58
CA LEU A 16 -11.90 -4.08 -5.23
C LEU A 16 -11.88 -5.01 -6.44
N LEU A 17 -12.85 -5.90 -6.50
CA LEU A 17 -12.99 -6.79 -7.63
C LEU A 17 -14.01 -6.21 -8.60
N VAL A 18 -13.59 -6.00 -9.84
CA VAL A 18 -14.45 -5.49 -10.91
C VAL A 18 -14.78 -6.65 -11.82
N GLU A 19 -16.04 -7.03 -11.83
CA GLU A 19 -16.58 -8.11 -12.66
C GLU A 19 -17.61 -7.53 -13.62
N ASN A 20 -17.66 -8.03 -14.82
CA ASN A 20 -18.74 -7.76 -15.78
C ASN A 20 -19.27 -6.32 -15.79
N LEU A 21 -18.60 -5.43 -16.52
CA LEU A 21 -19.13 -4.10 -16.84
C LEU A 21 -19.65 -3.30 -15.62
N GLY A 22 -18.82 -3.15 -14.63
CA GLY A 22 -19.13 -2.19 -13.56
C GLY A 22 -19.68 -2.77 -12.27
N VAL A 23 -19.82 -4.08 -12.17
CA VAL A 23 -20.13 -4.69 -10.88
C VAL A 23 -18.84 -4.71 -10.07
N THR A 24 -18.82 -3.93 -8.99
CA THR A 24 -17.63 -3.78 -8.16
C THR A 24 -17.96 -4.12 -6.72
N ARG A 25 -17.11 -4.89 -6.07
CA ARG A 25 -17.25 -5.18 -4.65
C ARG A 25 -15.89 -5.17 -3.96
N ILE A 26 -15.89 -4.75 -2.70
CA ILE A 26 -14.70 -4.81 -1.87
C ILE A 26 -14.55 -6.26 -1.41
N ILE A 27 -13.45 -6.91 -1.79
CA ILE A 27 -13.20 -8.29 -1.40
C ILE A 27 -12.29 -8.40 -0.19
N LYS A 28 -11.51 -7.35 0.09
CA LYS A 28 -10.57 -7.33 1.20
C LYS A 28 -10.33 -5.88 1.60
N SER A 29 -10.23 -5.65 2.90
CA SER A 29 -9.81 -4.36 3.44
C SER A 29 -8.93 -4.65 4.65
N LEU A 30 -7.68 -4.23 4.58
CA LEU A 30 -6.68 -4.54 5.59
C LEU A 30 -6.07 -3.24 6.09
N GLU A 31 -6.22 -2.97 7.38
CA GLU A 31 -5.56 -1.86 8.01
C GLU A 31 -4.09 -2.19 8.17
N HIS A 32 -3.24 -1.18 8.17
CA HIS A 32 -1.84 -1.34 8.48
C HIS A 32 -1.42 -0.43 9.62
N SER A 33 -0.34 -0.83 10.27
CA SER A 33 0.17 -0.14 11.45
C SER A 33 0.71 1.23 11.10
N GLN A 34 0.50 2.17 11.99
CA GLN A 34 1.04 3.52 11.90
C GLN A 34 2.11 3.66 12.99
N PHE A 35 3.28 4.16 12.62
CA PHE A 35 4.37 4.35 13.57
C PHE A 35 4.71 5.83 13.68
N TYR A 36 4.85 6.30 14.91
CA TYR A 36 5.17 7.70 15.22
C TYR A 36 6.41 7.72 16.12
N PRO A 37 7.61 7.45 15.55
CA PRO A 37 8.84 7.31 16.38
C PRO A 37 9.21 8.57 17.14
N GLU A 38 8.92 9.74 16.54
CA GLU A 38 9.15 11.03 17.15
C GLU A 38 8.06 12.00 16.73
N SER A 39 7.98 13.14 17.41
CA SER A 39 6.97 14.14 17.11
C SER A 39 7.05 14.59 15.64
N GLY A 40 5.95 14.47 14.94
CA GLY A 40 5.85 14.83 13.52
C GLY A 40 6.35 13.78 12.55
N TRP A 41 6.90 12.68 13.04
CA TRP A 41 7.33 11.56 12.19
C TRP A 41 6.16 10.60 11.99
N VAL A 42 5.99 10.16 10.74
CA VAL A 42 4.97 9.16 10.41
C VAL A 42 5.60 8.12 9.50
N GLU A 43 5.53 6.86 9.91
CA GLU A 43 6.15 5.76 9.18
C GLU A 43 5.22 4.57 9.02
N HIS A 44 5.43 3.83 7.94
CA HIS A 44 4.82 2.51 7.74
C HIS A 44 5.90 1.45 7.57
N ASP A 45 5.52 0.19 7.81
CA ASP A 45 6.38 -0.96 7.52
C ASP A 45 6.13 -1.40 6.08
N ALA A 46 7.16 -1.33 5.25
CA ALA A 46 7.06 -1.71 3.85
C ALA A 46 6.64 -3.17 3.65
N GLU A 47 7.13 -4.08 4.51
CA GLU A 47 6.78 -5.49 4.42
C GLU A 47 5.29 -5.71 4.69
N GLU A 48 4.72 -4.98 5.64
CA GLU A 48 3.29 -5.06 5.93
C GLU A 48 2.45 -4.61 4.73
N LEU A 49 2.87 -3.53 4.07
CA LEU A 49 2.16 -3.04 2.89
C LEU A 49 2.19 -4.07 1.76
N ILE A 50 3.34 -4.69 1.52
CA ILE A 50 3.48 -5.72 0.48
C ILE A 50 2.64 -6.95 0.83
N GLN A 51 2.65 -7.38 2.09
CA GLN A 51 1.84 -8.51 2.54
C GLN A 51 0.35 -8.25 2.34
N ASN A 52 -0.11 -7.04 2.64
CA ASN A 52 -1.50 -6.67 2.48
C ASN A 52 -1.91 -6.69 0.99
N ILE A 53 -1.05 -6.20 0.12
CA ILE A 53 -1.27 -6.27 -1.33
C ILE A 53 -1.36 -7.73 -1.78
N GLN A 54 -0.43 -8.56 -1.32
CA GLN A 54 -0.41 -9.98 -1.67
C GLN A 54 -1.68 -10.69 -1.21
N MET A 55 -2.16 -10.37 -0.01
CA MET A 55 -3.40 -10.96 0.50
C MET A 55 -4.60 -10.58 -0.35
N CYS A 56 -4.64 -9.36 -0.87
CA CYS A 56 -5.69 -8.96 -1.81
C CYS A 56 -5.63 -9.81 -3.09
N ILE A 57 -4.44 -9.99 -3.64
CA ILE A 57 -4.25 -10.78 -4.85
C ILE A 57 -4.64 -12.24 -4.61
N ASP A 58 -4.21 -12.81 -3.50
CA ASP A 58 -4.48 -14.21 -3.16
C ASP A 58 -5.96 -14.48 -2.89
N SER A 59 -6.75 -13.43 -2.65
CA SER A 59 -8.20 -13.57 -2.44
C SER A 59 -8.99 -13.75 -3.73
N CYS A 60 -8.32 -13.68 -4.87
CA CYS A 60 -8.99 -13.70 -6.18
C CYS A 60 -8.50 -14.87 -7.03
N ASP A 61 -9.42 -15.37 -7.86
CA ASP A 61 -9.13 -16.36 -8.88
C ASP A 61 -9.38 -15.75 -10.27
N ASP A 62 -8.69 -16.28 -11.27
CA ASP A 62 -8.93 -15.93 -12.67
C ASP A 62 -8.88 -14.44 -12.97
N LEU A 63 -7.88 -13.76 -12.41
CA LEU A 63 -7.69 -12.35 -12.70
C LEU A 63 -7.15 -12.14 -14.09
N GLU A 64 -7.76 -11.22 -14.83
CA GLU A 64 -7.30 -10.77 -16.14
C GLU A 64 -6.22 -9.71 -16.01
N ALA A 65 -6.36 -8.83 -15.03
CA ALA A 65 -5.45 -7.71 -14.80
C ALA A 65 -5.50 -7.24 -13.34
N ILE A 66 -4.46 -6.54 -12.92
CA ILE A 66 -4.37 -5.91 -11.61
C ILE A 66 -3.96 -4.46 -11.83
N GLY A 67 -4.73 -3.54 -11.23
CA GLY A 67 -4.35 -2.13 -11.17
C GLY A 67 -4.03 -1.77 -9.73
N ILE A 68 -3.04 -0.93 -9.53
CA ILE A 68 -2.64 -0.49 -8.20
C ILE A 68 -2.57 1.03 -8.17
N ASP A 69 -3.24 1.60 -7.18
CA ASP A 69 -3.15 3.00 -6.82
C ASP A 69 -2.45 3.07 -5.47
N ASN A 70 -1.53 4.00 -5.31
CA ASN A 70 -0.75 4.11 -4.07
C ASN A 70 -0.90 5.49 -3.43
N GLN A 71 -0.50 5.57 -2.16
CA GLN A 71 -0.45 6.86 -1.47
C GLN A 71 0.66 7.73 -2.08
N GLY A 72 0.29 8.94 -2.50
CA GLY A 72 1.25 9.86 -3.14
C GLY A 72 2.24 10.43 -2.14
N GLU A 73 3.44 10.76 -2.62
CA GLU A 73 4.49 11.46 -1.87
C GLU A 73 5.11 10.67 -0.71
N SER A 74 4.63 9.50 -0.40
CA SER A 74 5.31 8.60 0.53
C SER A 74 6.50 7.95 -0.17
N CYS A 75 7.57 7.71 0.57
CA CYS A 75 8.79 7.19 -0.05
C CYS A 75 9.56 6.26 0.89
N LEU A 76 10.38 5.43 0.30
CA LEU A 76 11.33 4.57 1.02
C LEU A 76 12.52 4.28 0.12
N ALA A 77 13.60 3.81 0.73
CA ALA A 77 14.72 3.26 0.00
C ALA A 77 14.70 1.73 0.12
N TRP A 78 15.05 1.03 -0.94
CA TRP A 78 15.12 -0.42 -0.93
C TRP A 78 16.30 -0.91 -1.75
N ASN A 79 16.74 -2.13 -1.45
CA ASN A 79 17.88 -2.73 -2.13
C ASN A 79 17.41 -3.46 -3.38
N GLY A 80 17.89 -3.03 -4.55
CA GLY A 80 17.47 -3.60 -5.83
C GLY A 80 17.92 -5.04 -6.05
N GLU A 81 18.94 -5.51 -5.34
CA GLU A 81 19.41 -6.89 -5.45
C GLU A 81 18.64 -7.82 -4.52
N THR A 82 18.54 -7.45 -3.25
CA THR A 82 17.87 -8.30 -2.25
C THR A 82 16.36 -8.13 -2.22
N LYS A 83 15.84 -7.07 -2.82
CA LYS A 83 14.42 -6.68 -2.80
C LYS A 83 13.90 -6.37 -1.39
N LYS A 84 14.81 -5.98 -0.49
CA LYS A 84 14.46 -5.65 0.89
C LYS A 84 14.46 -4.15 1.09
N ALA A 85 13.53 -3.66 1.93
CA ALA A 85 13.51 -2.27 2.33
C ALA A 85 14.74 -1.96 3.19
N ILE A 86 15.36 -0.83 2.92
CA ILE A 86 16.52 -0.32 3.69
C ILE A 86 16.01 0.64 4.77
N THR A 87 14.92 1.35 4.49
CA THR A 87 14.30 2.32 5.40
C THR A 87 12.85 1.96 5.62
N PRO A 88 12.23 2.47 6.70
CA PRO A 88 10.78 2.44 6.77
C PRO A 88 10.17 3.30 5.66
N VAL A 89 8.90 3.15 5.40
CA VAL A 89 8.18 4.06 4.51
C VAL A 89 7.97 5.38 5.26
N ILE A 90 8.46 6.47 4.69
CA ILE A 90 8.20 7.80 5.22
C ILE A 90 6.91 8.28 4.58
N VAL A 91 5.88 8.42 5.40
CA VAL A 91 4.52 8.71 4.92
C VAL A 91 4.39 10.19 4.60
N TRP A 92 3.57 10.52 3.62
CA TRP A 92 3.41 11.90 3.14
C TRP A 92 3.05 12.92 4.24
N GLN A 93 2.46 12.46 5.34
CA GLN A 93 2.11 13.29 6.50
C GLN A 93 3.31 13.64 7.38
N ASP A 94 4.45 12.95 7.19
CA ASP A 94 5.66 13.14 7.99
C ASP A 94 6.24 14.54 7.72
N ASN A 95 6.68 15.21 8.78
CA ASN A 95 7.25 16.56 8.67
C ASN A 95 8.66 16.66 9.25
N ARG A 96 9.41 15.53 9.30
CA ARG A 96 10.76 15.55 9.89
C ARG A 96 11.73 16.50 9.21
N THR A 97 11.47 16.86 7.95
CA THR A 97 12.33 17.72 7.16
C THR A 97 11.89 19.19 7.15
N HIS A 98 10.88 19.56 7.92
CA HIS A 98 10.27 20.90 7.84
C HIS A 98 11.27 22.04 8.16
N LEU A 99 12.31 21.76 8.95
CA LEU A 99 13.33 22.74 9.29
C LEU A 99 14.45 22.83 8.24
N THR A 100 14.48 21.92 7.26
CA THR A 100 15.54 21.84 6.25
C THR A 100 15.08 22.26 4.86
N ILE A 101 13.82 22.50 4.69
CA ILE A 101 13.23 22.87 3.39
C ILE A 101 13.07 24.38 3.25
#